data_e4433f4d0aca3c2361719b90e0f1803b
#
_entry.id   e4433f4d0aca3c2361719b90e0f1803b
#
_cell.length_a   1.000
_cell.length_b   1.000
_cell.length_c   1.000
_cell.angle_alpha   90.00
_cell.angle_beta   90.00
_cell.angle_gamma   90.00
#
_symmetry.space_group_name_H-M   'P 1'
#
loop_
_entity.id
_entity.type
_entity.pdbx_description
1 polymer ?
#
loop_
_entity_poly.entity_id
_entity_poly.type
_entity_poly.pdbx_seq_one_letter_code
_entity_poly.pdbx_strand_id
1 'polypeptide(L)'
;MYKVLKNKLAKRNFLSSLLMLLSGTILGQIIVFASSFIIARIYSPNDFGLAGIYGSLLSFVLVLASLKYESAIPIAKNDEEALHLVVLSFIIVCLISSFVFIGIFLLKDIIINLDKVSAIVNFLWVLPLSIFFMGVYQLLNYWAIRKKKFSTIAKTKVNQSIGQVTSYVILGIKFNGPIGLIIGDIIGKGAGIRTLLTSTLKDVNIPKDISVNGLWRVLKQYKKFLLISSWSAVINIAALQIPPIIMVAIYNQSIIGWFALSQKVIMAPLGILGQSIAQVYLGQLSSDIRNNKKGLEQFFLRLVKKLFILGLVPFLGVLLLGPWIFKVGFGEQWIESGVYSQYLAPMYLAYFIAFPLSQTLTVLELQKHQLIWDISRLIGVIVIFFAAKRLFWDPKLTLLCYGMFMAISYIVLLTLIYFKLKNIDNTLNT
;
A
#
# COMPACT_ATOMS: atom_id res chain seq x y z
N MET A 1 -36.17 11.29 -22.83
CA MET A 1 -36.49 10.12 -21.99
C MET A 1 -35.45 8.98 -22.10
N TYR A 2 -35.10 8.51 -23.32
CA TYR A 2 -34.14 7.42 -23.56
C TYR A 2 -32.71 7.72 -23.03
N LYS A 3 -32.16 8.93 -23.23
CA LYS A 3 -30.86 9.36 -22.67
C LYS A 3 -30.82 9.36 -21.14
N VAL A 4 -31.90 9.75 -20.48
CA VAL A 4 -32.00 9.79 -19.02
C VAL A 4 -32.09 8.38 -18.43
N LEU A 5 -32.84 7.49 -19.08
CA LEU A 5 -32.92 6.07 -18.71
C LEU A 5 -31.56 5.35 -18.91
N LYS A 6 -30.89 5.60 -20.03
CA LYS A 6 -29.55 5.05 -20.32
C LYS A 6 -28.50 5.51 -19.30
N ASN A 7 -28.55 6.78 -18.90
CA ASN A 7 -27.66 7.33 -17.87
C ASN A 7 -27.97 6.77 -16.45
N LYS A 8 -29.27 6.56 -16.12
CA LYS A 8 -29.65 5.91 -14.84
C LYS A 8 -29.21 4.45 -14.80
N LEU A 9 -29.36 3.70 -15.88
CA LEU A 9 -28.92 2.31 -15.97
C LEU A 9 -27.38 2.19 -15.93
N ALA A 10 -26.66 3.08 -16.64
CA ALA A 10 -25.19 3.12 -16.58
C ALA A 10 -24.68 3.46 -15.17
N LYS A 11 -25.32 4.40 -14.49
CA LYS A 11 -24.99 4.77 -13.10
C LYS A 11 -25.29 3.64 -12.11
N ARG A 12 -26.37 2.89 -12.30
CA ARG A 12 -26.74 1.72 -11.49
C ARG A 12 -25.75 0.56 -11.70
N ASN A 13 -25.36 0.30 -12.96
CA ASN A 13 -24.36 -0.71 -13.29
C ASN A 13 -22.96 -0.35 -12.76
N PHE A 14 -22.58 0.93 -12.80
CA PHE A 14 -21.32 1.40 -12.21
C PHE A 14 -21.29 1.23 -10.69
N LEU A 15 -22.37 1.64 -10.00
CA LEU A 15 -22.49 1.46 -8.54
C LEU A 15 -22.43 -0.02 -8.12
N SER A 16 -23.14 -0.90 -8.83
CA SER A 16 -23.11 -2.34 -8.55
C SER A 16 -21.71 -2.93 -8.78
N SER A 17 -21.01 -2.52 -9.81
CA SER A 17 -19.65 -2.96 -10.09
C SER A 17 -18.64 -2.45 -9.06
N LEU A 18 -18.81 -1.22 -8.60
CA LEU A 18 -18.00 -0.63 -7.54
C LEU A 18 -18.23 -1.36 -6.19
N LEU A 19 -19.48 -1.60 -5.84
CA LEU A 19 -19.83 -2.35 -4.63
C LEU A 19 -19.26 -3.79 -4.67
N MET A 20 -19.29 -4.43 -5.83
CA MET A 20 -18.70 -5.75 -6.02
C MET A 20 -17.18 -5.75 -5.86
N LEU A 21 -16.50 -4.74 -6.39
CA LEU A 21 -15.04 -4.58 -6.21
C LEU A 21 -14.69 -4.35 -4.74
N LEU A 22 -15.45 -3.47 -4.07
CA LEU A 22 -15.26 -3.17 -2.66
C LEU A 22 -15.50 -4.41 -1.78
N SER A 23 -16.61 -5.14 -2.03
CA SER A 23 -16.93 -6.36 -1.27
C SER A 23 -15.85 -7.43 -1.41
N GLY A 24 -15.33 -7.68 -2.61
CA GLY A 24 -14.25 -8.63 -2.83
C GLY A 24 -12.94 -8.22 -2.13
N THR A 25 -12.63 -6.92 -2.15
CA THR A 25 -11.46 -6.40 -1.44
C THR A 25 -11.63 -6.50 0.07
N ILE A 26 -12.79 -6.12 0.62
CA ILE A 26 -13.09 -6.21 2.05
C ILE A 26 -13.06 -7.66 2.51
N LEU A 27 -13.73 -8.58 1.80
CA LEU A 27 -13.71 -10.01 2.12
C LEU A 27 -12.29 -10.57 2.11
N GLY A 28 -11.48 -10.24 1.10
CA GLY A 28 -10.08 -10.64 1.07
C GLY A 28 -9.29 -10.15 2.28
N GLN A 29 -9.49 -8.90 2.68
CA GLN A 29 -8.83 -8.34 3.86
C GLN A 29 -9.31 -8.97 5.17
N ILE A 30 -10.60 -9.27 5.29
CA ILE A 30 -11.16 -9.98 6.47
C ILE A 30 -10.54 -11.38 6.58
N ILE A 31 -10.40 -12.11 5.48
CA ILE A 31 -9.75 -13.44 5.46
C ILE A 31 -8.30 -13.32 5.97
N VAL A 32 -7.52 -12.37 5.45
CA VAL A 32 -6.12 -12.16 5.86
C VAL A 32 -6.04 -11.72 7.32
N PHE A 33 -6.93 -10.82 7.76
CA PHE A 33 -6.96 -10.37 9.14
C PHE A 33 -7.34 -11.50 10.11
N ALA A 34 -8.41 -12.23 9.84
CA ALA A 34 -8.83 -13.36 10.66
C ALA A 34 -7.77 -14.47 10.72
N SER A 35 -7.07 -14.72 9.61
CA SER A 35 -5.99 -15.70 9.59
C SER A 35 -4.76 -15.27 10.39
N SER A 36 -4.59 -13.96 10.64
CA SER A 36 -3.41 -13.46 11.37
C SER A 36 -3.32 -14.02 12.81
N PHE A 37 -4.47 -14.35 13.43
CA PHE A 37 -4.51 -15.01 14.75
C PHE A 37 -3.91 -16.43 14.71
N ILE A 38 -4.11 -17.16 13.61
CA ILE A 38 -3.55 -18.51 13.40
C ILE A 38 -2.07 -18.38 13.01
N ILE A 39 -1.76 -17.50 12.06
CA ILE A 39 -0.42 -17.29 11.53
C ILE A 39 0.55 -16.86 12.64
N ALA A 40 0.15 -15.98 13.53
CA ALA A 40 0.97 -15.52 14.65
C ALA A 40 1.27 -16.61 15.69
N ARG A 41 0.53 -17.73 15.70
CA ARG A 41 0.84 -18.90 16.53
C ARG A 41 1.78 -19.89 15.85
N ILE A 42 1.84 -19.86 14.52
CA ILE A 42 2.72 -20.74 13.74
C ILE A 42 4.12 -20.13 13.61
N TYR A 43 4.20 -18.81 13.42
CA TYR A 43 5.46 -18.11 13.17
C TYR A 43 5.93 -17.32 14.39
N SER A 44 7.24 -17.28 14.58
CA SER A 44 7.88 -16.51 15.64
C SER A 44 7.96 -15.01 15.31
N PRO A 45 8.18 -14.13 16.29
CA PRO A 45 8.48 -12.71 16.05
C PRO A 45 9.69 -12.51 15.11
N ASN A 46 10.69 -13.38 15.20
CA ASN A 46 11.85 -13.34 14.31
C ASN A 46 11.48 -13.59 12.85
N ASP A 47 10.58 -14.56 12.58
CA ASP A 47 10.10 -14.86 11.24
C ASP A 47 9.30 -13.70 10.65
N PHE A 48 8.45 -13.07 11.45
CA PHE A 48 7.72 -11.86 11.07
C PHE A 48 8.67 -10.69 10.81
N GLY A 49 9.76 -10.58 11.58
CA GLY A 49 10.80 -9.58 11.38
C GLY A 49 11.47 -9.73 10.02
N LEU A 50 11.94 -10.93 9.71
CA LEU A 50 12.58 -11.24 8.43
C LEU A 50 11.61 -11.06 7.25
N ALA A 51 10.37 -11.52 7.39
CA ALA A 51 9.33 -11.32 6.37
C ALA A 51 8.96 -9.82 6.22
N GLY A 52 8.96 -9.06 7.31
CA GLY A 52 8.73 -7.61 7.29
C GLY A 52 9.82 -6.84 6.54
N ILE A 53 11.08 -7.18 6.79
CA ILE A 53 12.22 -6.62 6.06
C ILE A 53 12.13 -6.97 4.57
N TYR A 54 11.89 -8.25 4.26
CA TYR A 54 11.69 -8.72 2.89
C TYR A 54 10.57 -7.96 2.19
N GLY A 55 9.41 -7.83 2.84
CA GLY A 55 8.26 -7.10 2.32
C GLY A 55 8.53 -5.61 2.08
N SER A 56 9.35 -4.98 2.93
CA SER A 56 9.77 -3.59 2.77
C SER A 56 10.68 -3.42 1.55
N LEU A 57 11.68 -4.29 1.39
CA LEU A 57 12.56 -4.31 0.21
C LEU A 57 11.75 -4.56 -1.08
N LEU A 58 10.87 -5.56 -1.03
CA LEU A 58 9.99 -5.88 -2.15
C LEU A 58 9.09 -4.70 -2.54
N SER A 59 8.48 -4.03 -1.56
CA SER A 59 7.61 -2.87 -1.80
C SER A 59 8.36 -1.72 -2.47
N PHE A 60 9.62 -1.51 -2.08
CA PHE A 60 10.49 -0.49 -2.65
C PHE A 60 10.77 -0.75 -4.13
N VAL A 61 11.17 -1.97 -4.48
CA VAL A 61 11.49 -2.34 -5.86
C VAL A 61 10.22 -2.47 -6.71
N LEU A 62 9.12 -2.96 -6.13
CA LEU A 62 7.86 -3.17 -6.85
C LEU A 62 7.26 -1.86 -7.39
N VAL A 63 7.50 -0.72 -6.73
CA VAL A 63 7.08 0.59 -7.23
C VAL A 63 7.74 0.91 -8.56
N LEU A 64 8.96 0.42 -8.77
CA LEU A 64 9.73 0.61 -10.01
C LEU A 64 9.55 -0.54 -11.00
N ALA A 65 8.86 -1.63 -10.63
CA ALA A 65 8.82 -2.87 -11.42
C ALA A 65 8.38 -2.68 -12.87
N SER A 66 7.50 -1.72 -13.15
CA SER A 66 7.04 -1.36 -14.50
C SER A 66 7.23 0.13 -14.82
N LEU A 67 8.00 0.86 -13.99
CA LEU A 67 8.25 2.30 -14.09
C LEU A 67 6.96 3.11 -14.27
N LYS A 68 5.87 2.64 -13.64
CA LYS A 68 4.53 3.24 -13.65
C LYS A 68 3.84 3.30 -15.03
N TYR A 69 4.39 2.68 -16.07
CA TYR A 69 3.73 2.62 -17.38
C TYR A 69 2.39 1.88 -17.33
N GLU A 70 2.24 0.92 -16.41
CA GLU A 70 0.96 0.24 -16.19
C GLU A 70 -0.17 1.19 -15.82
N SER A 71 0.13 2.29 -15.15
CA SER A 71 -0.87 3.31 -14.78
C SER A 71 -1.41 4.08 -15.97
N ALA A 72 -0.73 4.04 -17.12
CA ALA A 72 -1.19 4.63 -18.37
C ALA A 72 -2.17 3.74 -19.15
N ILE A 73 -2.22 2.43 -18.87
CA ILE A 73 -3.08 1.47 -19.59
C ILE A 73 -4.57 1.90 -19.62
N PRO A 74 -5.18 2.33 -18.48
CA PRO A 74 -6.59 2.72 -18.48
C PRO A 74 -6.89 3.99 -19.28
N ILE A 75 -5.91 4.89 -19.45
CA ILE A 75 -6.07 6.20 -20.09
C ILE A 75 -5.59 6.23 -21.53
N ALA A 76 -5.04 5.13 -22.05
CA ALA A 76 -4.62 5.02 -23.45
C ALA A 76 -5.80 5.29 -24.41
N LYS A 77 -5.51 5.94 -25.55
CA LYS A 77 -6.52 6.43 -26.50
C LYS A 77 -7.36 5.29 -27.09
N ASN A 78 -6.75 4.19 -27.46
CA ASN A 78 -7.37 3.00 -28.03
C ASN A 78 -6.81 1.72 -27.42
N ASP A 79 -7.36 0.58 -27.79
CA ASP A 79 -6.95 -0.71 -27.23
C ASP A 79 -5.59 -1.18 -27.77
N GLU A 80 -5.24 -0.81 -28.99
CA GLU A 80 -3.92 -1.07 -29.58
C GLU A 80 -2.81 -0.39 -28.76
N GLU A 81 -2.96 0.90 -28.49
CA GLU A 81 -2.01 1.67 -27.66
C GLU A 81 -1.91 1.09 -26.24
N ALA A 82 -3.06 0.69 -25.66
CA ALA A 82 -3.09 0.04 -24.36
C ALA A 82 -2.35 -1.31 -24.35
N LEU A 83 -2.45 -2.10 -25.41
CA LEU A 83 -1.71 -3.35 -25.56
C LEU A 83 -0.21 -3.11 -25.68
N HIS A 84 0.22 -2.11 -26.45
CA HIS A 84 1.64 -1.72 -26.49
C HIS A 84 2.14 -1.33 -25.10
N LEU A 85 1.33 -0.62 -24.28
CA LEU A 85 1.68 -0.30 -22.88
C LEU A 85 1.76 -1.55 -22.00
N VAL A 86 0.87 -2.53 -22.17
CA VAL A 86 0.95 -3.81 -21.44
C VAL A 86 2.24 -4.55 -21.79
N VAL A 87 2.57 -4.67 -23.08
CA VAL A 87 3.79 -5.37 -23.53
C VAL A 87 5.04 -4.61 -23.08
N LEU A 88 5.09 -3.28 -23.22
CA LEU A 88 6.18 -2.46 -22.73
C LEU A 88 6.39 -2.65 -21.23
N SER A 89 5.31 -2.55 -20.44
CA SER A 89 5.37 -2.75 -18.99
C SER A 89 5.82 -4.16 -18.63
N PHE A 90 5.40 -5.19 -19.37
CA PHE A 90 5.84 -6.57 -19.16
C PHE A 90 7.34 -6.72 -19.41
N ILE A 91 7.85 -6.16 -20.51
CA ILE A 91 9.30 -6.15 -20.81
C ILE A 91 10.07 -5.48 -19.67
N ILE A 92 9.60 -4.33 -19.19
CA ILE A 92 10.23 -3.62 -18.08
C ILE A 92 10.23 -4.46 -16.80
N VAL A 93 9.12 -5.14 -16.49
CA VAL A 93 9.06 -6.05 -15.33
C VAL A 93 10.09 -7.17 -15.45
N CYS A 94 10.24 -7.77 -16.62
CA CYS A 94 11.25 -8.80 -16.86
C CYS A 94 12.68 -8.22 -16.69
N LEU A 95 12.95 -7.05 -17.24
CA LEU A 95 14.27 -6.40 -17.13
C LEU A 95 14.61 -6.04 -15.68
N ILE A 96 13.66 -5.44 -14.93
CA ILE A 96 13.89 -5.10 -13.53
C ILE A 96 14.07 -6.35 -12.68
N SER A 97 13.26 -7.40 -12.87
CA SER A 97 13.42 -8.68 -12.17
C SER A 97 14.77 -9.31 -12.44
N SER A 98 15.23 -9.31 -13.71
CA SER A 98 16.54 -9.83 -14.09
C SER A 98 17.69 -8.97 -13.54
N PHE A 99 17.53 -7.65 -13.55
CA PHE A 99 18.52 -6.73 -12.98
C PHE A 99 18.68 -6.95 -11.46
N VAL A 100 17.55 -7.12 -10.74
CA VAL A 100 17.57 -7.41 -9.29
C VAL A 100 18.22 -8.79 -9.05
N PHE A 101 17.92 -9.80 -9.87
CA PHE A 101 18.57 -11.12 -9.77
C PHE A 101 20.09 -11.02 -9.91
N ILE A 102 20.57 -10.34 -10.95
CA ILE A 102 22.02 -10.12 -11.20
C ILE A 102 22.63 -9.31 -10.04
N GLY A 103 21.94 -8.27 -9.58
CA GLY A 103 22.40 -7.45 -8.44
C GLY A 103 22.57 -8.27 -7.16
N ILE A 104 21.60 -9.14 -6.83
CA ILE A 104 21.72 -10.03 -5.67
C ILE A 104 22.89 -10.99 -5.84
N PHE A 105 23.05 -11.56 -7.05
CA PHE A 105 24.16 -12.49 -7.33
C PHE A 105 25.53 -11.82 -7.14
N LEU A 106 25.71 -10.59 -7.64
CA LEU A 106 26.97 -9.86 -7.55
C LEU A 106 27.26 -9.31 -6.15
N LEU A 107 26.22 -8.93 -5.39
CA LEU A 107 26.37 -8.29 -4.09
C LEU A 107 26.23 -9.27 -2.91
N LYS A 108 25.96 -10.55 -3.18
CA LYS A 108 25.73 -11.56 -2.14
C LYS A 108 26.82 -11.57 -1.07
N ASP A 109 28.09 -11.63 -1.46
CA ASP A 109 29.18 -11.73 -0.52
C ASP A 109 29.38 -10.45 0.31
N ILE A 110 29.07 -9.28 -0.27
CA ILE A 110 29.09 -8.01 0.45
C ILE A 110 27.97 -8.00 1.51
N ILE A 111 26.77 -8.47 1.14
CA ILE A 111 25.60 -8.47 2.04
C ILE A 111 25.77 -9.49 3.18
N ILE A 112 26.36 -10.66 2.91
CA ILE A 112 26.65 -11.70 3.93
C ILE A 112 27.58 -11.15 5.02
N ASN A 113 28.56 -10.34 4.66
CA ASN A 113 29.52 -9.75 5.59
C ASN A 113 28.92 -8.65 6.49
N LEU A 114 27.65 -8.29 6.27
CA LEU A 114 26.92 -7.39 7.15
C LEU A 114 26.19 -8.21 8.22
N ASP A 115 26.80 -8.40 9.36
CA ASP A 115 26.34 -9.29 10.46
C ASP A 115 24.85 -9.23 10.76
N LYS A 116 24.27 -8.03 10.78
CA LYS A 116 22.85 -7.83 11.11
C LYS A 116 21.87 -8.13 9.98
N VAL A 117 22.35 -8.23 8.74
CA VAL A 117 21.54 -8.40 7.53
C VAL A 117 21.70 -9.80 6.94
N SER A 118 22.73 -10.55 7.40
CA SER A 118 23.06 -11.88 6.90
C SER A 118 21.86 -12.84 6.87
N ALA A 119 21.00 -12.81 7.88
CA ALA A 119 19.84 -13.69 7.98
C ALA A 119 18.83 -13.55 6.85
N ILE A 120 18.72 -12.35 6.21
CA ILE A 120 17.78 -12.15 5.11
C ILE A 120 18.35 -12.59 3.76
N VAL A 121 19.67 -12.69 3.63
CA VAL A 121 20.34 -13.01 2.35
C VAL A 121 19.80 -14.31 1.77
N ASN A 122 19.53 -15.31 2.62
CA ASN A 122 19.00 -16.60 2.22
C ASN A 122 17.62 -16.52 1.57
N PHE A 123 16.89 -15.40 1.73
CA PHE A 123 15.56 -15.19 1.17
C PHE A 123 15.56 -14.18 0.01
N LEU A 124 16.66 -13.45 -0.22
CA LEU A 124 16.73 -12.46 -1.30
C LEU A 124 16.61 -13.11 -2.68
N TRP A 125 16.99 -14.39 -2.83
CA TRP A 125 16.82 -15.13 -4.09
C TRP A 125 15.36 -15.22 -4.58
N VAL A 126 14.43 -15.09 -3.66
CA VAL A 126 12.99 -15.13 -3.95
C VAL A 126 12.50 -13.76 -4.44
N LEU A 127 13.26 -12.68 -4.19
CA LEU A 127 12.84 -11.30 -4.50
C LEU A 127 12.58 -11.06 -6.00
N PRO A 128 13.44 -11.48 -6.95
CA PRO A 128 13.18 -11.32 -8.37
C PRO A 128 11.89 -12.01 -8.82
N LEU A 129 11.63 -13.21 -8.28
CA LEU A 129 10.42 -13.97 -8.57
C LEU A 129 9.17 -13.25 -8.03
N SER A 130 9.26 -12.67 -6.82
CA SER A 130 8.19 -11.86 -6.24
C SER A 130 7.89 -10.62 -7.09
N ILE A 131 8.93 -9.90 -7.54
CA ILE A 131 8.79 -8.72 -8.40
C ILE A 131 8.11 -9.11 -9.71
N PHE A 132 8.54 -10.21 -10.33
CA PHE A 132 7.96 -10.70 -11.56
C PHE A 132 6.47 -11.00 -11.40
N PHE A 133 6.08 -11.87 -10.47
CA PHE A 133 4.68 -12.25 -10.29
C PHE A 133 3.80 -11.07 -9.87
N MET A 134 4.26 -10.24 -8.93
CA MET A 134 3.50 -9.07 -8.49
C MET A 134 3.40 -8.01 -9.58
N GLY A 135 4.47 -7.78 -10.34
CA GLY A 135 4.48 -6.88 -11.49
C GLY A 135 3.49 -7.33 -12.56
N VAL A 136 3.54 -8.61 -12.96
CA VAL A 136 2.60 -9.19 -13.93
C VAL A 136 1.15 -9.09 -13.44
N TYR A 137 0.89 -9.40 -12.16
CA TYR A 137 -0.44 -9.20 -11.60
C TYR A 137 -0.91 -7.75 -11.74
N GLN A 138 -0.02 -6.79 -11.46
CA GLN A 138 -0.34 -5.36 -11.54
C GLN A 138 -0.72 -4.93 -12.97
N LEU A 139 0.03 -5.38 -13.99
CA LEU A 139 -0.29 -5.12 -15.39
C LEU A 139 -1.68 -5.63 -15.78
N LEU A 140 -1.96 -6.91 -15.47
CA LEU A 140 -3.24 -7.54 -15.78
C LEU A 140 -4.39 -6.87 -15.03
N ASN A 141 -4.16 -6.40 -13.81
CA ASN A 141 -5.14 -5.67 -13.03
C ASN A 141 -5.49 -4.32 -13.68
N TYR A 142 -4.51 -3.55 -14.17
CA TYR A 142 -4.76 -2.30 -14.89
C TYR A 142 -5.46 -2.53 -16.23
N TRP A 143 -5.16 -3.62 -16.93
CA TRP A 143 -5.92 -4.03 -18.11
C TRP A 143 -7.38 -4.34 -17.78
N ALA A 144 -7.62 -5.11 -16.71
CA ALA A 144 -8.96 -5.42 -16.24
C ALA A 144 -9.75 -4.16 -15.81
N ILE A 145 -9.08 -3.16 -15.20
CA ILE A 145 -9.67 -1.85 -14.90
C ILE A 145 -10.09 -1.15 -16.18
N ARG A 146 -9.23 -1.11 -17.21
CA ARG A 146 -9.57 -0.53 -18.52
C ARG A 146 -10.81 -1.19 -19.12
N LYS A 147 -10.87 -2.51 -19.06
CA LYS A 147 -12.02 -3.30 -19.57
C LYS A 147 -13.21 -3.32 -18.62
N LYS A 148 -13.16 -2.59 -17.48
CA LYS A 148 -14.22 -2.51 -16.46
C LYS A 148 -14.62 -3.88 -15.88
N LYS A 149 -13.69 -4.84 -15.82
CA LYS A 149 -13.92 -6.19 -15.31
C LYS A 149 -13.80 -6.24 -13.77
N PHE A 150 -14.54 -5.39 -13.08
CA PHE A 150 -14.47 -5.24 -11.62
C PHE A 150 -14.85 -6.52 -10.86
N SER A 151 -15.78 -7.30 -11.39
CA SER A 151 -16.13 -8.61 -10.84
C SER A 151 -14.95 -9.58 -10.86
N THR A 152 -14.21 -9.62 -11.96
CA THR A 152 -13.00 -10.46 -12.08
C THR A 152 -11.93 -9.99 -11.08
N ILE A 153 -11.70 -8.69 -10.95
CA ILE A 153 -10.77 -8.13 -9.97
C ILE A 153 -11.19 -8.52 -8.54
N ALA A 154 -12.48 -8.40 -8.20
CA ALA A 154 -13.00 -8.79 -6.89
C ALA A 154 -12.72 -10.27 -6.59
N LYS A 155 -12.98 -11.17 -7.55
CA LYS A 155 -12.66 -12.61 -7.43
C LYS A 155 -11.17 -12.85 -7.20
N THR A 156 -10.29 -12.12 -7.90
CA THR A 156 -8.85 -12.26 -7.69
C THR A 156 -8.42 -11.89 -6.29
N LYS A 157 -9.02 -10.86 -5.68
CA LYS A 157 -8.71 -10.46 -4.30
C LYS A 157 -9.03 -11.57 -3.30
N VAL A 158 -10.16 -12.22 -3.45
CA VAL A 158 -10.55 -13.36 -2.61
C VAL A 158 -9.63 -14.55 -2.85
N ASN A 159 -9.38 -14.92 -4.12
CA ASN A 159 -8.49 -16.03 -4.46
C ASN A 159 -7.05 -15.79 -3.96
N GLN A 160 -6.55 -14.57 -4.07
CA GLN A 160 -5.25 -14.16 -3.53
C GLN A 160 -5.20 -14.36 -2.02
N SER A 161 -6.23 -13.91 -1.30
CA SER A 161 -6.27 -14.03 0.16
C SER A 161 -6.35 -15.50 0.60
N ILE A 162 -7.16 -16.32 -0.06
CA ILE A 162 -7.24 -17.75 0.22
C ILE A 162 -5.90 -18.43 -0.08
N GLY A 163 -5.33 -18.21 -1.27
CA GLY A 163 -4.04 -18.78 -1.66
C GLY A 163 -2.90 -18.37 -0.72
N GLN A 164 -2.87 -17.10 -0.31
CA GLN A 164 -1.91 -16.57 0.62
C GLN A 164 -2.02 -17.24 2.00
N VAL A 165 -3.22 -17.24 2.58
CA VAL A 165 -3.47 -17.81 3.92
C VAL A 165 -3.20 -19.31 3.95
N THR A 166 -3.71 -20.05 2.97
CA THR A 166 -3.47 -21.49 2.85
C THR A 166 -1.97 -21.79 2.77
N SER A 167 -1.24 -21.01 1.96
CA SER A 167 0.21 -21.18 1.85
C SER A 167 0.94 -20.83 3.14
N TYR A 168 0.55 -19.77 3.84
CA TYR A 168 1.11 -19.43 5.14
C TYR A 168 0.96 -20.56 6.15
N VAL A 169 -0.23 -21.17 6.23
CA VAL A 169 -0.49 -22.25 7.18
C VAL A 169 0.27 -23.51 6.78
N ILE A 170 0.12 -23.97 5.53
CA ILE A 170 0.73 -25.24 5.07
C ILE A 170 2.27 -25.15 5.15
N LEU A 171 2.85 -24.08 4.62
CA LEU A 171 4.31 -23.93 4.59
C LEU A 171 4.87 -23.64 5.99
N GLY A 172 4.12 -22.94 6.85
CA GLY A 172 4.55 -22.67 8.22
C GLY A 172 4.55 -23.91 9.12
N ILE A 173 3.64 -24.87 8.86
CA ILE A 173 3.66 -26.17 9.58
C ILE A 173 4.78 -27.08 9.04
N LYS A 174 5.06 -26.99 7.71
CA LYS A 174 6.03 -27.90 7.07
C LYS A 174 7.47 -27.43 7.18
N PHE A 175 7.70 -26.11 7.17
CA PHE A 175 9.03 -25.51 7.15
C PHE A 175 9.16 -24.51 8.29
N ASN A 176 10.27 -24.59 9.01
CA ASN A 176 10.63 -23.59 10.03
C ASN A 176 11.09 -22.27 9.36
N GLY A 177 10.84 -21.14 10.02
CA GLY A 177 11.34 -19.84 9.60
C GLY A 177 10.39 -19.08 8.66
N PRO A 178 10.81 -17.90 8.12
CA PRO A 178 9.95 -16.95 7.44
C PRO A 178 9.55 -17.37 6.02
N ILE A 179 10.09 -18.48 5.49
CA ILE A 179 9.92 -18.86 4.07
C ILE A 179 8.45 -19.04 3.68
N GLY A 180 7.63 -19.55 4.60
CA GLY A 180 6.19 -19.69 4.36
C GLY A 180 5.48 -18.37 4.22
N LEU A 181 5.87 -17.33 4.99
CA LEU A 181 5.33 -15.97 4.85
C LEU A 181 5.75 -15.34 3.52
N ILE A 182 7.01 -15.52 3.11
CA ILE A 182 7.57 -14.95 1.89
C ILE A 182 6.96 -15.63 0.64
N ILE A 183 6.99 -16.95 0.58
CA ILE A 183 6.46 -17.72 -0.56
C ILE A 183 4.93 -17.62 -0.63
N GLY A 184 4.26 -17.55 0.52
CA GLY A 184 2.81 -17.41 0.56
C GLY A 184 2.31 -16.11 -0.08
N ASP A 185 3.08 -15.02 0.01
CA ASP A 185 2.77 -13.78 -0.71
C ASP A 185 2.84 -13.98 -2.23
N ILE A 186 3.83 -14.72 -2.71
CA ILE A 186 3.99 -15.02 -4.14
C ILE A 186 2.84 -15.88 -4.63
N ILE A 187 2.52 -16.96 -3.91
CA ILE A 187 1.43 -17.89 -4.26
C ILE A 187 0.09 -17.16 -4.24
N GLY A 188 -0.13 -16.29 -3.22
CA GLY A 188 -1.31 -15.45 -3.18
C GLY A 188 -1.47 -14.59 -4.42
N LYS A 189 -0.41 -13.89 -4.83
CA LYS A 189 -0.45 -13.07 -6.07
C LYS A 189 -0.58 -13.94 -7.31
N GLY A 190 0.11 -15.08 -7.37
CA GLY A 190 0.02 -16.05 -8.46
C GLY A 190 -1.41 -16.57 -8.68
N ALA A 191 -2.15 -16.86 -7.61
CA ALA A 191 -3.56 -17.27 -7.70
C ALA A 191 -4.45 -16.21 -8.40
N GLY A 192 -4.15 -14.94 -8.22
CA GLY A 192 -4.83 -13.85 -8.92
C GLY A 192 -4.46 -13.75 -10.42
N ILE A 193 -3.21 -14.04 -10.78
CA ILE A 193 -2.71 -13.94 -12.17
C ILE A 193 -3.50 -14.86 -13.08
N ARG A 194 -3.69 -16.13 -12.71
CA ARG A 194 -4.43 -17.10 -13.52
C ARG A 194 -5.83 -16.58 -13.88
N THR A 195 -6.54 -16.03 -12.92
CA THR A 195 -7.90 -15.49 -13.14
C THR A 195 -7.90 -14.28 -14.07
N LEU A 196 -6.96 -13.38 -13.92
CA LEU A 196 -6.85 -12.18 -14.79
C LEU A 196 -6.36 -12.57 -16.19
N LEU A 197 -5.36 -13.42 -16.28
CA LEU A 197 -4.79 -13.85 -17.58
C LEU A 197 -5.83 -14.54 -18.45
N THR A 198 -6.57 -15.50 -17.90
CA THR A 198 -7.66 -16.16 -18.64
C THR A 198 -8.76 -15.20 -19.08
N SER A 199 -9.03 -14.17 -18.28
CA SER A 199 -9.97 -13.11 -18.65
C SER A 199 -9.41 -12.19 -19.71
N THR A 200 -8.12 -11.84 -19.65
CA THR A 200 -7.45 -10.95 -20.61
C THR A 200 -7.32 -11.62 -21.97
N LEU A 201 -6.90 -12.90 -22.02
CA LEU A 201 -6.76 -13.66 -23.28
C LEU A 201 -8.06 -13.81 -24.05
N LYS A 202 -9.22 -13.76 -23.39
CA LYS A 202 -10.53 -13.75 -24.05
C LYS A 202 -10.87 -12.42 -24.74
N ASP A 203 -10.23 -11.31 -24.32
CA ASP A 203 -10.49 -9.99 -24.88
C ASP A 203 -9.54 -9.62 -26.00
N VAL A 204 -8.35 -10.23 -25.97
CA VAL A 204 -7.27 -9.93 -26.90
C VAL A 204 -7.35 -10.95 -28.01
N ASN A 205 -7.91 -10.56 -29.16
CA ASN A 205 -7.42 -11.13 -30.41
C ASN A 205 -5.99 -10.65 -30.48
N ILE A 206 -5.02 -11.55 -30.20
CA ILE A 206 -3.60 -11.20 -30.22
C ILE A 206 -3.37 -10.44 -31.53
N PRO A 207 -3.15 -9.14 -31.50
CA PRO A 207 -3.02 -8.40 -32.76
C PRO A 207 -1.77 -8.92 -33.45
N LYS A 208 -1.87 -9.16 -34.74
CA LYS A 208 -0.70 -9.31 -35.61
C LYS A 208 0.23 -8.08 -35.59
N ASP A 209 -0.09 -7.08 -34.79
CA ASP A 209 0.34 -5.69 -34.90
C ASP A 209 1.10 -5.14 -33.69
N ILE A 210 1.67 -5.97 -32.82
CA ILE A 210 2.64 -5.46 -31.83
C ILE A 210 3.92 -5.14 -32.58
N SER A 211 4.15 -3.85 -32.84
CA SER A 211 5.33 -3.38 -33.57
C SER A 211 6.33 -2.71 -32.61
N VAL A 212 7.62 -2.86 -32.89
CA VAL A 212 8.70 -2.16 -32.15
C VAL A 212 8.48 -0.64 -32.22
N ASN A 213 8.04 -0.12 -33.35
CA ASN A 213 7.72 1.31 -33.51
C ASN A 213 6.58 1.75 -32.61
N GLY A 214 5.56 0.89 -32.41
CA GLY A 214 4.47 1.13 -31.46
C GLY A 214 4.95 1.19 -30.02
N LEU A 215 5.88 0.30 -29.61
CA LEU A 215 6.49 0.32 -28.27
C LEU A 215 7.30 1.62 -28.05
N TRP A 216 8.10 2.04 -29.03
CA TRP A 216 8.85 3.30 -28.95
C TRP A 216 7.93 4.53 -28.89
N ARG A 217 6.84 4.51 -29.62
CA ARG A 217 5.81 5.57 -29.59
C ARG A 217 5.20 5.72 -28.19
N VAL A 218 4.71 4.62 -27.59
CA VAL A 218 4.11 4.69 -26.24
C VAL A 218 5.12 5.02 -25.17
N LEU A 219 6.37 4.53 -25.27
CA LEU A 219 7.46 4.87 -24.36
C LEU A 219 7.71 6.38 -24.34
N LYS A 220 7.79 7.03 -25.50
CA LYS A 220 7.99 8.48 -25.61
C LYS A 220 6.75 9.28 -25.18
N GLN A 221 5.57 8.85 -25.60
CA GLN A 221 4.31 9.53 -25.30
C GLN A 221 4.02 9.58 -23.81
N TYR A 222 4.26 8.48 -23.10
CA TYR A 222 3.97 8.32 -21.67
C TYR A 222 5.20 8.50 -20.76
N LYS A 223 6.30 9.11 -21.27
CA LYS A 223 7.54 9.32 -20.49
C LYS A 223 7.36 10.07 -19.16
N LYS A 224 6.29 10.87 -19.01
CA LYS A 224 5.97 11.56 -17.75
C LYS A 224 5.71 10.57 -16.59
N PHE A 225 5.21 9.37 -16.88
CA PHE A 225 5.03 8.34 -15.85
C PHE A 225 6.37 7.86 -15.31
N LEU A 226 7.36 7.62 -16.17
CA LEU A 226 8.71 7.29 -15.76
C LEU A 226 9.37 8.46 -14.99
N LEU A 227 9.34 9.67 -15.55
CA LEU A 227 10.15 10.79 -15.06
C LEU A 227 9.58 11.47 -13.81
N ILE A 228 8.26 11.39 -13.58
CA ILE A 228 7.60 12.09 -12.48
C ILE A 228 6.90 11.09 -11.56
N SER A 229 5.99 10.26 -12.10
CA SER A 229 5.14 9.41 -11.27
C SER A 229 5.92 8.31 -10.55
N SER A 230 6.97 7.76 -11.17
CA SER A 230 7.80 6.73 -10.53
C SER A 230 8.56 7.30 -9.33
N TRP A 231 9.18 8.47 -9.47
CA TRP A 231 9.92 9.11 -8.38
C TRP A 231 9.03 9.56 -7.23
N SER A 232 7.87 10.16 -7.54
CA SER A 232 6.88 10.50 -6.53
C SER A 232 6.42 9.27 -5.75
N ALA A 233 6.17 8.15 -6.45
CA ALA A 233 5.79 6.90 -5.82
C ALA A 233 6.91 6.28 -4.97
N VAL A 234 8.18 6.39 -5.41
CA VAL A 234 9.34 5.96 -4.62
C VAL A 234 9.45 6.74 -3.32
N ILE A 235 9.33 8.08 -3.36
CA ILE A 235 9.40 8.92 -2.16
C ILE A 235 8.27 8.57 -1.18
N ASN A 236 7.06 8.36 -1.68
CA ASN A 236 5.92 7.99 -0.86
C ASN A 236 6.14 6.62 -0.17
N ILE A 237 6.56 5.60 -0.93
CA ILE A 237 6.86 4.27 -0.36
C ILE A 237 8.06 4.31 0.58
N ALA A 238 9.10 5.10 0.27
CA ALA A 238 10.25 5.26 1.13
C ALA A 238 9.84 5.73 2.53
N ALA A 239 8.97 6.74 2.63
CA ALA A 239 8.50 7.23 3.93
C ALA A 239 7.77 6.17 4.77
N LEU A 240 7.16 5.17 4.13
CA LEU A 240 6.43 4.10 4.81
C LEU A 240 7.28 2.86 5.10
N GLN A 241 8.23 2.53 4.23
CA GLN A 241 8.99 1.28 4.29
C GLN A 241 10.41 1.43 4.84
N ILE A 242 10.90 2.66 4.98
CA ILE A 242 12.21 2.93 5.57
C ILE A 242 12.33 2.51 7.05
N PRO A 243 11.31 2.70 7.92
CA PRO A 243 11.43 2.30 9.31
C PRO A 243 11.88 0.84 9.51
N PRO A 244 11.22 -0.20 8.97
CA PRO A 244 11.69 -1.58 9.12
C PRO A 244 13.10 -1.81 8.58
N ILE A 245 13.47 -1.14 7.48
CA ILE A 245 14.80 -1.28 6.85
C ILE A 245 15.90 -0.71 7.76
N ILE A 246 15.69 0.48 8.33
CA ILE A 246 16.68 1.08 9.22
C ILE A 246 16.74 0.32 10.56
N MET A 247 15.61 -0.16 11.06
CA MET A 247 15.54 -0.93 12.30
C MET A 247 16.45 -2.17 12.28
N VAL A 248 16.66 -2.80 11.11
CA VAL A 248 17.60 -3.93 10.94
C VAL A 248 19.01 -3.55 11.37
N ALA A 249 19.45 -2.33 11.05
CA ALA A 249 20.80 -1.86 11.39
C ALA A 249 20.97 -1.50 12.87
N ILE A 250 19.86 -1.39 13.63
CA ILE A 250 19.84 -0.92 15.01
C ILE A 250 19.46 -2.05 15.97
N TYR A 251 18.40 -2.78 15.64
CA TYR A 251 17.75 -3.75 16.51
C TYR A 251 17.80 -5.17 15.94
N ASN A 252 17.37 -6.15 16.75
CA ASN A 252 17.24 -7.54 16.31
C ASN A 252 15.95 -7.78 15.52
N GLN A 253 15.86 -8.91 14.83
CA GLN A 253 14.74 -9.27 13.97
C GLN A 253 13.41 -9.40 14.73
N SER A 254 13.43 -9.86 15.99
CA SER A 254 12.19 -9.99 16.79
C SER A 254 11.54 -8.65 17.06
N ILE A 255 12.32 -7.58 17.31
CA ILE A 255 11.84 -6.21 17.50
C ILE A 255 11.11 -5.73 16.23
N ILE A 256 11.69 -6.02 15.06
CA ILE A 256 11.07 -5.68 13.77
C ILE A 256 9.79 -6.50 13.57
N GLY A 257 9.77 -7.76 13.98
CA GLY A 257 8.60 -8.63 13.94
C GLY A 257 7.45 -8.11 14.81
N TRP A 258 7.73 -7.70 16.05
CA TRP A 258 6.72 -7.08 16.91
C TRP A 258 6.17 -5.78 16.32
N PHE A 259 7.04 -4.95 15.75
CA PHE A 259 6.63 -3.76 15.02
C PHE A 259 5.78 -4.10 13.79
N ALA A 260 6.21 -5.09 12.98
CA ALA A 260 5.49 -5.49 11.76
C ALA A 260 4.10 -6.04 12.06
N LEU A 261 3.93 -6.88 13.12
CA LEU A 261 2.62 -7.38 13.51
C LEU A 261 1.74 -6.25 14.05
N SER A 262 2.28 -5.34 14.89
CA SER A 262 1.53 -4.20 15.39
C SER A 262 0.98 -3.34 14.27
N GLN A 263 1.80 -3.04 13.26
CA GLN A 263 1.41 -2.31 12.07
C GLN A 263 0.32 -3.08 11.28
N LYS A 264 0.54 -4.35 11.00
CA LYS A 264 -0.38 -5.19 10.20
C LYS A 264 -1.77 -5.27 10.85
N VAL A 265 -1.82 -5.51 12.16
CA VAL A 265 -3.08 -5.70 12.90
C VAL A 265 -3.90 -4.41 12.97
N ILE A 266 -3.25 -3.26 13.15
CA ILE A 266 -3.95 -1.99 13.36
C ILE A 266 -4.18 -1.26 12.05
N MET A 267 -3.18 -1.19 11.15
CA MET A 267 -3.31 -0.43 9.92
C MET A 267 -4.24 -1.09 8.89
N ALA A 268 -4.38 -2.43 8.90
CA ALA A 268 -5.25 -3.11 7.93
C ALA A 268 -6.73 -2.70 8.07
N PRO A 269 -7.37 -2.81 9.26
CA PRO A 269 -8.75 -2.35 9.41
C PRO A 269 -8.90 -0.83 9.23
N LEU A 270 -7.94 -0.02 9.71
CA LEU A 270 -7.96 1.42 9.49
C LEU A 270 -7.87 1.79 8.01
N GLY A 271 -7.06 1.07 7.24
CA GLY A 271 -6.94 1.24 5.79
C GLY A 271 -8.23 0.93 5.04
N ILE A 272 -8.94 -0.15 5.40
CA ILE A 272 -10.23 -0.52 4.79
C ILE A 272 -11.27 0.57 5.02
N LEU A 273 -11.43 0.98 6.29
CA LEU A 273 -12.39 2.02 6.67
C LEU A 273 -12.01 3.36 6.05
N GLY A 274 -10.73 3.74 6.15
CA GLY A 274 -10.21 4.97 5.60
C GLY A 274 -10.38 5.07 4.07
N GLN A 275 -10.14 3.98 3.33
CA GLN A 275 -10.34 3.94 1.88
C GLN A 275 -11.81 4.14 1.49
N SER A 276 -12.73 3.53 2.22
CA SER A 276 -14.17 3.68 1.97
C SER A 276 -14.62 5.13 2.21
N ILE A 277 -14.16 5.72 3.31
CA ILE A 277 -14.45 7.13 3.65
C ILE A 277 -13.81 8.07 2.62
N ALA A 278 -12.56 7.79 2.20
CA ALA A 278 -11.85 8.59 1.20
C ALA A 278 -12.61 8.68 -0.13
N GLN A 279 -13.19 7.58 -0.60
CA GLN A 279 -13.96 7.56 -1.85
C GLN A 279 -15.22 8.41 -1.77
N VAL A 280 -15.97 8.30 -0.67
CA VAL A 280 -17.19 9.11 -0.44
C VAL A 280 -16.81 10.59 -0.32
N TYR A 281 -15.78 10.90 0.46
CA TYR A 281 -15.29 12.25 0.66
C TYR A 281 -14.82 12.89 -0.65
N LEU A 282 -14.01 12.15 -1.43
CA LEU A 282 -13.53 12.60 -2.75
C LEU A 282 -14.69 12.97 -3.67
N GLY A 283 -15.71 12.11 -3.77
CA GLY A 283 -16.88 12.35 -4.61
C GLY A 283 -17.68 13.59 -4.18
N GLN A 284 -17.91 13.73 -2.88
CA GLN A 284 -18.65 14.88 -2.34
C GLN A 284 -17.88 16.17 -2.50
N LEU A 285 -16.59 16.22 -2.09
CA LEU A 285 -15.76 17.41 -2.19
C LEU A 285 -15.61 17.88 -3.64
N SER A 286 -15.34 16.96 -4.58
CA SER A 286 -15.24 17.29 -6.01
C SER A 286 -16.54 17.88 -6.56
N SER A 287 -17.69 17.37 -6.11
CA SER A 287 -18.99 17.91 -6.49
C SER A 287 -19.23 19.31 -5.90
N ASP A 288 -18.89 19.51 -4.63
CA ASP A 288 -19.13 20.76 -3.93
C ASP A 288 -18.25 21.90 -4.49
N ILE A 289 -16.97 21.59 -4.81
CA ILE A 289 -16.06 22.56 -5.48
C ILE A 289 -16.57 22.91 -6.88
N ARG A 290 -16.96 21.92 -7.69
CA ARG A 290 -17.45 22.16 -9.05
C ARG A 290 -18.72 23.01 -9.08
N ASN A 291 -19.55 22.89 -8.05
CA ASN A 291 -20.79 23.66 -7.92
C ASN A 291 -20.61 24.94 -7.11
N ASN A 292 -19.38 25.38 -6.86
CA ASN A 292 -19.03 26.57 -6.06
C ASN A 292 -19.80 26.66 -4.73
N LYS A 293 -19.97 25.51 -4.07
CA LYS A 293 -20.63 25.48 -2.76
C LYS A 293 -19.77 26.11 -1.69
N LYS A 294 -20.38 26.95 -0.87
CA LYS A 294 -19.78 27.54 0.32
C LYS A 294 -19.79 26.55 1.49
N GLY A 295 -18.89 26.77 2.45
CA GLY A 295 -18.83 25.98 3.67
C GLY A 295 -18.00 24.68 3.55
N LEU A 296 -17.03 24.66 2.64
CA LEU A 296 -16.09 23.53 2.48
C LEU A 296 -15.23 23.33 3.74
N GLU A 297 -14.78 24.44 4.35
CA GLU A 297 -14.07 24.44 5.63
C GLU A 297 -14.90 23.77 6.72
N GLN A 298 -16.17 24.16 6.88
CA GLN A 298 -17.05 23.60 7.90
C GLN A 298 -17.35 22.11 7.64
N PHE A 299 -17.50 21.72 6.39
CA PHE A 299 -17.69 20.33 6.00
C PHE A 299 -16.46 19.50 6.40
N PHE A 300 -15.26 19.99 6.10
CA PHE A 300 -13.99 19.36 6.49
C PHE A 300 -13.88 19.21 8.02
N LEU A 301 -14.09 20.27 8.79
CA LEU A 301 -14.01 20.23 10.25
C LEU A 301 -15.02 19.29 10.88
N ARG A 302 -16.25 19.23 10.36
CA ARG A 302 -17.25 18.24 10.79
C ARG A 302 -16.79 16.81 10.58
N LEU A 303 -16.12 16.53 9.46
CA LEU A 303 -15.56 15.20 9.19
C LEU A 303 -14.37 14.90 10.10
N VAL A 304 -13.44 15.83 10.29
CA VAL A 304 -12.34 15.70 11.25
C VAL A 304 -12.89 15.31 12.63
N LYS A 305 -13.89 16.05 13.13
CA LYS A 305 -14.53 15.77 14.43
C LYS A 305 -15.16 14.39 14.48
N LYS A 306 -15.91 14.00 13.44
CA LYS A 306 -16.54 12.68 13.36
C LYS A 306 -15.52 11.54 13.34
N LEU A 307 -14.46 11.69 12.54
CA LEU A 307 -13.38 10.70 12.44
C LEU A 307 -12.59 10.62 13.74
N PHE A 308 -12.34 11.74 14.40
CA PHE A 308 -11.70 11.77 15.71
C PHE A 308 -12.51 10.97 16.74
N ILE A 309 -13.82 11.25 16.86
CA ILE A 309 -14.70 10.53 17.80
C ILE A 309 -14.76 9.03 17.46
N LEU A 310 -14.89 8.68 16.18
CA LEU A 310 -14.93 7.29 15.73
C LEU A 310 -13.59 6.57 15.98
N GLY A 311 -12.46 7.23 15.74
CA GLY A 311 -11.13 6.70 15.95
C GLY A 311 -10.71 6.64 17.42
N LEU A 312 -11.35 7.44 18.29
CA LEU A 312 -11.00 7.50 19.71
C LEU A 312 -11.24 6.16 20.42
N VAL A 313 -12.31 5.45 20.09
CA VAL A 313 -12.65 4.16 20.71
C VAL A 313 -11.56 3.11 20.45
N PRO A 314 -11.17 2.78 19.19
CA PRO A 314 -10.08 1.84 18.97
C PRO A 314 -8.73 2.37 19.46
N PHE A 315 -8.49 3.69 19.42
CA PHE A 315 -7.29 4.32 19.98
C PHE A 315 -7.16 4.03 21.48
N LEU A 316 -8.22 4.32 22.26
CA LEU A 316 -8.24 4.04 23.71
C LEU A 316 -8.15 2.53 23.99
N GLY A 317 -8.80 1.70 23.17
CA GLY A 317 -8.69 0.24 23.27
C GLY A 317 -7.26 -0.25 23.12
N VAL A 318 -6.52 0.25 22.12
CA VAL A 318 -5.11 -0.08 21.92
C VAL A 318 -4.24 0.49 23.04
N LEU A 319 -4.47 1.75 23.42
CA LEU A 319 -3.67 2.44 24.44
C LEU A 319 -3.80 1.75 25.83
N LEU A 320 -5.01 1.34 26.21
CA LEU A 320 -5.26 0.75 27.52
C LEU A 320 -5.06 -0.75 27.55
N LEU A 321 -5.44 -1.46 26.49
CA LEU A 321 -5.53 -2.91 26.46
C LEU A 321 -4.58 -3.55 25.41
N GLY A 322 -3.72 -2.78 24.75
CA GLY A 322 -2.84 -3.28 23.68
C GLY A 322 -2.13 -4.59 24.02
N PRO A 323 -1.31 -4.66 25.10
CA PRO A 323 -0.60 -5.89 25.48
C PRO A 323 -1.54 -7.07 25.72
N TRP A 324 -2.68 -6.83 26.38
CA TRP A 324 -3.69 -7.86 26.67
C TRP A 324 -4.36 -8.36 25.37
N ILE A 325 -4.75 -7.46 24.47
CA ILE A 325 -5.35 -7.81 23.17
C ILE A 325 -4.41 -8.67 22.36
N PHE A 326 -3.12 -8.31 22.31
CA PHE A 326 -2.11 -9.07 21.57
C PHE A 326 -1.80 -10.41 22.23
N LYS A 327 -1.73 -10.47 23.58
CA LYS A 327 -1.56 -11.72 24.31
C LYS A 327 -2.70 -12.71 24.04
N VAL A 328 -3.94 -12.28 24.19
CA VAL A 328 -5.12 -13.14 24.00
C VAL A 328 -5.30 -13.52 22.53
N GLY A 329 -5.17 -12.55 21.63
CA GLY A 329 -5.39 -12.78 20.20
C GLY A 329 -4.28 -13.60 19.53
N PHE A 330 -3.03 -13.25 19.80
CA PHE A 330 -1.87 -13.76 19.05
C PHE A 330 -0.94 -14.67 19.87
N GLY A 331 -1.04 -14.64 21.20
CA GLY A 331 -0.21 -15.44 22.10
C GLY A 331 0.81 -14.61 22.88
N GLU A 332 1.43 -15.21 23.90
CA GLU A 332 2.33 -14.52 24.84
C GLU A 332 3.55 -13.88 24.16
N GLN A 333 4.10 -14.51 23.14
CA GLN A 333 5.24 -14.00 22.37
C GLN A 333 4.98 -12.65 21.67
N TRP A 334 3.71 -12.19 21.60
CA TRP A 334 3.29 -10.98 20.91
C TRP A 334 2.88 -9.84 21.85
N ILE A 335 3.10 -9.99 23.15
CA ILE A 335 2.82 -8.93 24.14
C ILE A 335 3.53 -7.63 23.77
N GLU A 336 4.81 -7.72 23.34
CA GLU A 336 5.59 -6.55 22.93
C GLU A 336 5.01 -5.87 21.68
N SER A 337 4.33 -6.59 20.77
CA SER A 337 3.58 -5.95 19.68
C SER A 337 2.45 -5.08 20.19
N GLY A 338 1.79 -5.50 21.27
CA GLY A 338 0.79 -4.72 21.97
C GLY A 338 1.38 -3.47 22.62
N VAL A 339 2.53 -3.60 23.28
CA VAL A 339 3.28 -2.47 23.86
C VAL A 339 3.68 -1.48 22.75
N TYR A 340 4.23 -1.96 21.63
CA TYR A 340 4.60 -1.11 20.49
C TYR A 340 3.38 -0.41 19.88
N SER A 341 2.24 -1.10 19.85
CA SER A 341 0.98 -0.50 19.42
C SER A 341 0.54 0.68 20.29
N GLN A 342 0.79 0.62 21.61
CA GLN A 342 0.52 1.73 22.53
C GLN A 342 1.37 2.95 22.20
N TYR A 343 2.67 2.78 21.97
CA TYR A 343 3.58 3.88 21.60
C TYR A 343 3.23 4.48 20.22
N LEU A 344 2.69 3.68 19.32
CA LEU A 344 2.27 4.11 17.96
C LEU A 344 0.81 4.59 17.91
N ALA A 345 0.04 4.44 18.98
CA ALA A 345 -1.39 4.77 18.99
C ALA A 345 -1.69 6.22 18.54
N PRO A 346 -0.94 7.26 18.95
CA PRO A 346 -1.16 8.63 18.46
C PRO A 346 -1.03 8.74 16.93
N MET A 347 -0.05 8.03 16.34
CA MET A 347 0.11 7.96 14.89
C MET A 347 -1.09 7.30 14.21
N TYR A 348 -1.59 6.21 14.76
CA TYR A 348 -2.74 5.49 14.18
C TYR A 348 -4.00 6.33 14.17
N LEU A 349 -4.28 7.07 15.25
CA LEU A 349 -5.42 7.97 15.33
C LEU A 349 -5.29 9.11 14.31
N ALA A 350 -4.12 9.76 14.26
CA ALA A 350 -3.86 10.85 13.33
C ALA A 350 -3.93 10.36 11.86
N TYR A 351 -3.38 9.19 11.55
CA TYR A 351 -3.48 8.56 10.25
C TYR A 351 -4.93 8.27 9.85
N PHE A 352 -5.73 7.71 10.74
CA PHE A 352 -7.14 7.39 10.47
C PHE A 352 -7.96 8.62 10.07
N ILE A 353 -7.64 9.77 10.66
CA ILE A 353 -8.30 11.04 10.32
C ILE A 353 -7.73 11.61 9.02
N ALA A 354 -6.41 11.65 8.89
CA ALA A 354 -5.73 12.34 7.80
C ALA A 354 -5.84 11.58 6.47
N PHE A 355 -5.76 10.24 6.48
CA PHE A 355 -5.72 9.42 5.27
C PHE A 355 -6.92 9.66 4.33
N PRO A 356 -8.19 9.59 4.76
CA PRO A 356 -9.31 9.88 3.87
C PRO A 356 -9.37 11.34 3.44
N LEU A 357 -9.00 12.26 4.30
CA LEU A 357 -9.08 13.70 4.03
C LEU A 357 -7.92 14.22 3.16
N SER A 358 -6.83 13.47 3.06
CA SER A 358 -5.69 13.80 2.16
C SER A 358 -6.09 13.85 0.68
N GLN A 359 -7.22 13.24 0.29
CA GLN A 359 -7.78 13.35 -1.05
C GLN A 359 -8.08 14.79 -1.47
N THR A 360 -8.23 15.72 -0.52
CA THR A 360 -8.36 17.16 -0.78
C THR A 360 -7.19 17.68 -1.61
N LEU A 361 -5.97 17.23 -1.34
CA LEU A 361 -4.79 17.65 -2.11
C LEU A 361 -4.88 17.27 -3.58
N THR A 362 -5.49 16.12 -3.86
CA THR A 362 -5.74 15.65 -5.24
C THR A 362 -6.82 16.50 -5.92
N VAL A 363 -7.92 16.79 -5.22
CA VAL A 363 -9.05 17.57 -5.76
C VAL A 363 -8.64 19.03 -6.02
N LEU A 364 -7.79 19.58 -5.17
CA LEU A 364 -7.29 20.96 -5.29
C LEU A 364 -6.00 21.06 -6.13
N GLU A 365 -5.57 19.96 -6.77
CA GLU A 365 -4.34 19.91 -7.59
C GLU A 365 -3.07 20.38 -6.85
N LEU A 366 -2.99 20.12 -5.53
CA LEU A 366 -1.91 20.54 -4.66
C LEU A 366 -0.77 19.51 -4.55
N GLN A 367 -0.40 18.85 -5.65
CA GLN A 367 0.62 17.78 -5.67
C GLN A 367 1.99 18.27 -5.18
N LYS A 368 2.34 19.53 -5.41
CA LYS A 368 3.60 20.11 -4.88
C LYS A 368 3.61 20.16 -3.36
N HIS A 369 2.51 20.51 -2.73
CA HIS A 369 2.39 20.57 -1.26
C HIS A 369 2.45 19.15 -0.68
N GLN A 370 1.81 18.19 -1.35
CA GLN A 370 1.89 16.77 -0.97
C GLN A 370 3.32 16.26 -1.04
N LEU A 371 4.05 16.56 -2.12
CA LEU A 371 5.44 16.13 -2.30
C LEU A 371 6.35 16.72 -1.22
N ILE A 372 6.22 18.01 -0.90
CA ILE A 372 6.99 18.68 0.15
C ILE A 372 6.71 18.01 1.51
N TRP A 373 5.44 17.73 1.79
CA TRP A 373 5.04 17.04 3.02
C TRP A 373 5.61 15.61 3.09
N ASP A 374 5.56 14.84 1.99
CA ASP A 374 6.12 13.49 1.92
C ASP A 374 7.64 13.50 2.13
N ILE A 375 8.36 14.46 1.53
CA ILE A 375 9.81 14.62 1.71
C ILE A 375 10.13 15.00 3.16
N SER A 376 9.44 15.99 3.74
CA SER A 376 9.69 16.41 5.12
C SER A 376 9.45 15.27 6.11
N ARG A 377 8.41 14.48 5.89
CA ARG A 377 8.11 13.28 6.66
C ARG A 377 9.22 12.24 6.55
N LEU A 378 9.70 11.97 5.34
CA LEU A 378 10.79 11.04 5.09
C LEU A 378 12.08 11.47 5.81
N ILE A 379 12.45 12.74 5.68
CA ILE A 379 13.64 13.29 6.37
C ILE A 379 13.50 13.14 7.88
N GLY A 380 12.36 13.51 8.46
CA GLY A 380 12.14 13.39 9.90
C GLY A 380 12.21 11.96 10.40
N VAL A 381 11.66 10.99 9.65
CA VAL A 381 11.79 9.57 9.98
C VAL A 381 13.26 9.14 9.98
N ILE A 382 14.02 9.50 8.95
CA ILE A 382 15.46 9.18 8.87
C ILE A 382 16.23 9.78 10.06
N VAL A 383 15.95 11.05 10.39
CA VAL A 383 16.60 11.74 11.53
C VAL A 383 16.32 11.03 12.85
N ILE A 384 15.08 10.62 13.12
CA ILE A 384 14.71 9.92 14.35
C ILE A 384 15.47 8.59 14.47
N PHE A 385 15.46 7.77 13.42
CA PHE A 385 16.16 6.48 13.47
C PHE A 385 17.70 6.63 13.49
N PHE A 386 18.23 7.67 12.86
CA PHE A 386 19.66 8.00 12.96
C PHE A 386 20.03 8.44 14.38
N ALA A 387 19.21 9.28 15.01
CA ALA A 387 19.38 9.66 16.41
C ALA A 387 19.29 8.44 17.34
N ALA A 388 18.32 7.56 17.12
CA ALA A 388 18.16 6.32 17.86
C ALA A 388 19.43 5.45 17.80
N LYS A 389 20.05 5.34 16.60
CA LYS A 389 21.31 4.62 16.43
C LYS A 389 22.47 5.29 17.16
N ARG A 390 22.59 6.61 17.07
CA ARG A 390 23.72 7.36 17.66
C ARG A 390 23.64 7.47 19.16
N LEU A 391 22.42 7.60 19.70
CA LEU A 391 22.16 7.79 21.13
C LEU A 391 21.78 6.48 21.85
N PHE A 392 21.87 5.35 21.15
CA PHE A 392 21.56 4.01 21.68
C PHE A 392 20.17 3.93 22.34
N TRP A 393 19.16 4.56 21.71
CA TRP A 393 17.80 4.53 22.23
C TRP A 393 17.26 3.10 22.24
N ASP A 394 16.45 2.81 23.26
CA ASP A 394 15.72 1.57 23.28
C ASP A 394 14.60 1.57 22.20
N PRO A 395 14.08 0.41 21.81
CA PRO A 395 13.03 0.32 20.79
C PRO A 395 11.75 1.09 21.16
N LYS A 396 11.38 1.13 22.45
CA LYS A 396 10.14 1.76 22.93
C LYS A 396 10.23 3.29 22.77
N LEU A 397 11.34 3.87 23.18
CA LEU A 397 11.61 5.31 23.02
C LEU A 397 11.65 5.69 21.52
N THR A 398 12.31 4.88 20.71
CA THR A 398 12.39 5.12 19.26
C THR A 398 11.01 5.10 18.62
N LEU A 399 10.17 4.12 18.95
CA LEU A 399 8.82 4.01 18.43
C LEU A 399 7.88 5.10 18.96
N LEU A 400 8.09 5.55 20.22
CA LEU A 400 7.37 6.70 20.75
C LEU A 400 7.70 7.97 19.96
N CYS A 401 8.99 8.28 19.79
CA CYS A 401 9.43 9.44 19.02
C CYS A 401 8.94 9.39 17.57
N TYR A 402 9.05 8.22 16.93
CA TYR A 402 8.53 7.98 15.58
C TYR A 402 7.01 8.16 15.52
N GLY A 403 6.26 7.56 16.44
CA GLY A 403 4.80 7.66 16.51
C GLY A 403 4.32 9.09 16.72
N MET A 404 4.94 9.83 17.63
CA MET A 404 4.63 11.24 17.90
C MET A 404 4.96 12.13 16.71
N PHE A 405 6.14 11.96 16.10
CA PHE A 405 6.52 12.70 14.90
C PHE A 405 5.53 12.47 13.75
N MET A 406 5.15 11.21 13.51
CA MET A 406 4.18 10.88 12.48
C MET A 406 2.79 11.47 12.78
N ALA A 407 2.35 11.45 14.05
CA ALA A 407 1.11 12.08 14.46
C ALA A 407 1.12 13.59 14.18
N ILE A 408 2.20 14.28 14.57
CA ILE A 408 2.41 15.70 14.30
C ILE A 408 2.40 15.95 12.78
N SER A 409 3.10 15.14 12.00
CA SER A 409 3.13 15.25 10.54
C SER A 409 1.72 15.16 9.91
N TYR A 410 0.86 14.24 10.39
CA TYR A 410 -0.52 14.15 9.94
C TYR A 410 -1.37 15.36 10.38
N ILE A 411 -1.14 15.90 11.58
CA ILE A 411 -1.82 17.11 12.04
C ILE A 411 -1.42 18.31 11.17
N VAL A 412 -0.13 18.44 10.83
CA VAL A 412 0.36 19.47 9.90
C VAL A 412 -0.33 19.37 8.54
N LEU A 413 -0.49 18.14 8.01
CA LEU A 413 -1.22 17.89 6.77
C LEU A 413 -2.67 18.37 6.85
N LEU A 414 -3.38 17.99 7.93
CA LEU A 414 -4.78 18.42 8.15
C LEU A 414 -4.90 19.95 8.26
N THR A 415 -3.95 20.60 8.95
CA THR A 415 -3.89 22.05 9.10
C THR A 415 -3.66 22.75 7.75
N LEU A 416 -2.75 22.20 6.92
CA LEU A 416 -2.52 22.70 5.57
C LEU A 416 -3.80 22.64 4.72
N ILE A 417 -4.49 21.49 4.75
CA ILE A 417 -5.75 21.30 4.04
C ILE A 417 -6.82 22.29 4.52
N TYR A 418 -6.95 22.46 5.83
CA TYR A 418 -7.88 23.40 6.43
C TYR A 418 -7.70 24.82 5.89
N PHE A 419 -6.46 25.36 5.93
CA PHE A 419 -6.19 26.72 5.44
C PHE A 419 -6.46 26.87 3.94
N LYS A 420 -6.19 25.82 3.14
CA LYS A 420 -6.50 25.86 1.70
C LYS A 420 -8.01 25.92 1.43
N LEU A 421 -8.81 25.13 2.15
CA LEU A 421 -10.27 25.16 2.00
C LEU A 421 -10.87 26.48 2.51
N LYS A 422 -10.36 27.00 3.63
CA LYS A 422 -10.76 28.31 4.17
C LYS A 422 -10.51 29.45 3.18
N ASN A 423 -9.36 29.46 2.51
CA ASN A 423 -9.05 30.46 1.50
C ASN A 423 -10.02 30.39 0.31
N ILE A 424 -10.42 29.18 -0.11
CA ILE A 424 -11.42 28.99 -1.17
C ILE A 424 -12.78 29.53 -0.72
N ASP A 425 -13.23 29.20 0.50
CA ASP A 425 -14.49 29.70 1.02
C ASP A 425 -14.49 31.24 1.12
N ASN A 426 -13.36 31.83 1.51
CA ASN A 426 -13.23 33.30 1.55
C ASN A 426 -13.34 33.93 0.15
N THR A 427 -12.73 33.33 -0.88
CA THR A 427 -12.84 33.82 -2.27
C THR A 427 -14.24 33.65 -2.86
N LEU A 428 -15.02 32.70 -2.37
CA LEU A 428 -16.42 32.51 -2.78
C LEU A 428 -17.39 33.44 -2.02
N ASN A 429 -16.91 34.10 -0.94
CA ASN A 429 -17.69 35.03 -0.15
C ASN A 429 -17.49 36.49 -0.59
N THR A 430 -16.38 36.78 -1.26
CA THR A 430 -16.12 38.04 -1.98
C THR A 430 -16.73 38.03 -3.36
#